data_dd2c461b5eb2d71a83b808768cc99b84
#
_entry.id   dd2c461b5eb2d71a83b808768cc99b84
#
_cell.length_a   1.000
_cell.length_b   1.000
_cell.length_c   1.000
_cell.angle_alpha   90.00
_cell.angle_beta   90.00
_cell.angle_gamma   90.00
#
_symmetry.space_group_name_H-M   'P 1'
#
loop_
_entity.id
_entity.type
_entity.pdbx_description
1 polymer ?
#
loop_
_entity_poly.entity_id
_entity_poly.type
_entity_poly.pdbx_seq_one_letter_code
_entity_poly.pdbx_strand_id
1 'polypeptide(L)'
;TGIADLYRLHERKKELLDLDRMAEKSARNILDELEKNREMTLTKFISALGLPRIGPEVASLVSSDINSFDELMELTEQRESAVKRLVKIERIGETVANLLIDSLSNRKEAILDIHSQVEIIEVESSSEIGPLDGVTFCITGALSRPRKEIALSIKSQGAKVVSSVSSKLDYLV
;
A
#
# COMPACT_ATOMS: atom_id res chain seq x y z
N THR A 1 -1.17 22.97 7.77
CA THR A 1 -2.07 22.16 6.92
C THR A 1 -1.27 21.00 6.37
N GLY A 2 -1.62 19.80 6.75
CA GLY A 2 -0.95 18.56 6.35
C GLY A 2 -1.90 17.56 5.70
N ILE A 3 -1.37 16.41 5.26
CA ILE A 3 -2.17 15.32 4.65
C ILE A 3 -3.22 14.79 5.64
N ALA A 4 -2.91 14.73 6.94
CA ALA A 4 -3.85 14.30 7.97
C ALA A 4 -5.11 15.18 8.05
N ASP A 5 -5.01 16.48 7.69
CA ASP A 5 -6.15 17.40 7.68
C ASP A 5 -7.20 16.99 6.63
N LEU A 6 -6.82 16.23 5.58
CA LEU A 6 -7.78 15.69 4.60
C LEU A 6 -8.75 14.72 5.27
N TYR A 7 -8.26 13.86 6.17
CA TYR A 7 -9.10 12.91 6.89
C TYR A 7 -9.99 13.57 7.96
N ARG A 8 -9.68 14.81 8.35
CA ARG A 8 -10.49 15.65 9.26
C ARG A 8 -11.50 16.55 8.54
N LEU A 9 -11.58 16.48 7.18
CA LEU A 9 -12.51 17.31 6.39
C LEU A 9 -13.98 17.09 6.76
N HIS A 10 -14.34 15.92 7.29
CA HIS A 10 -15.70 15.67 7.76
C HIS A 10 -16.13 16.63 8.89
N GLU A 11 -15.20 17.07 9.75
CA GLU A 11 -15.43 18.04 10.81
C GLU A 11 -15.67 19.44 10.24
N ARG A 12 -15.14 19.72 9.05
CA ARG A 12 -15.18 21.01 8.36
C ARG A 12 -16.07 21.00 7.10
N LYS A 13 -17.08 20.13 7.07
CA LYS A 13 -17.99 19.96 5.92
C LYS A 13 -18.61 21.28 5.45
N LYS A 14 -18.97 22.19 6.37
CA LYS A 14 -19.52 23.50 6.03
C LYS A 14 -18.53 24.34 5.22
N GLU A 15 -17.29 24.42 5.67
CA GLU A 15 -16.23 25.15 4.96
C GLU A 15 -15.93 24.54 3.59
N LEU A 16 -16.03 23.21 3.46
CA LEU A 16 -15.87 22.52 2.19
C LEU A 16 -16.98 22.91 1.20
N LEU A 17 -18.23 23.06 1.69
CA LEU A 17 -19.37 23.48 0.88
C LEU A 17 -19.34 24.98 0.51
N ASP A 18 -18.66 25.81 1.29
CA ASP A 18 -18.48 27.23 1.04
C ASP A 18 -17.40 27.51 -0.04
N LEU A 19 -16.65 26.48 -0.46
CA LEU A 19 -15.67 26.63 -1.55
C LEU A 19 -16.37 26.85 -2.89
N ASP A 20 -15.85 27.78 -3.67
CA ASP A 20 -16.35 28.06 -5.01
C ASP A 20 -16.38 26.77 -5.87
N ARG A 21 -17.50 26.53 -6.56
CA ARG A 21 -17.77 25.35 -7.39
C ARG A 21 -17.81 24.00 -6.65
N MET A 22 -17.94 23.99 -5.33
CA MET A 22 -18.11 22.78 -4.54
C MET A 22 -19.59 22.49 -4.33
N ALA A 23 -20.18 21.64 -5.18
CA ALA A 23 -21.55 21.17 -5.00
C ALA A 23 -21.62 20.11 -3.88
N GLU A 24 -22.82 20.01 -3.23
CA GLU A 24 -23.05 19.05 -2.14
C GLU A 24 -22.68 17.59 -2.54
N LYS A 25 -23.00 17.20 -3.77
CA LYS A 25 -22.66 15.90 -4.31
C LYS A 25 -21.13 15.69 -4.41
N SER A 26 -20.39 16.72 -4.81
CA SER A 26 -18.92 16.65 -4.90
C SER A 26 -18.28 16.55 -3.53
N ALA A 27 -18.75 17.37 -2.57
CA ALA A 27 -18.29 17.32 -1.19
C ALA A 27 -18.56 15.95 -0.56
N ARG A 28 -19.77 15.38 -0.76
CA ARG A 28 -20.10 14.03 -0.30
C ARG A 28 -19.18 12.97 -0.89
N ASN A 29 -18.99 12.98 -2.21
CA ASN A 29 -18.10 12.03 -2.87
C ASN A 29 -16.67 12.07 -2.32
N ILE A 30 -16.14 13.26 -2.03
CA ILE A 30 -14.81 13.42 -1.43
C ILE A 30 -14.77 12.79 -0.03
N LEU A 31 -15.76 13.10 0.80
CA LEU A 31 -15.81 12.59 2.17
C LEU A 31 -16.01 11.06 2.19
N ASP A 32 -16.87 10.53 1.32
CA ASP A 32 -17.11 9.09 1.20
C ASP A 32 -15.84 8.35 0.72
N GLU A 33 -15.08 8.96 -0.20
CA GLU A 33 -13.83 8.38 -0.70
C GLU A 33 -12.71 8.42 0.35
N LEU A 34 -12.63 9.48 1.15
CA LEU A 34 -11.69 9.56 2.27
C LEU A 34 -12.03 8.51 3.33
N GLU A 35 -13.31 8.33 3.66
CA GLU A 35 -13.75 7.33 4.63
C GLU A 35 -13.44 5.89 4.18
N LYS A 36 -13.70 5.55 2.92
CA LYS A 36 -13.33 4.24 2.34
C LYS A 36 -11.83 3.95 2.35
N ASN A 37 -11.00 4.99 2.38
CA ASN A 37 -9.55 4.86 2.39
C ASN A 37 -8.95 5.06 3.80
N ARG A 38 -9.76 5.04 4.85
CA ARG A 38 -9.24 5.02 6.23
C ARG A 38 -8.61 3.67 6.58
N GLU A 39 -9.20 2.58 6.10
CA GLU A 39 -8.62 1.26 6.22
C GLU A 39 -7.69 0.99 5.05
N MET A 40 -6.44 0.67 5.32
CA MET A 40 -5.47 0.37 4.27
C MET A 40 -4.37 -0.56 4.75
N THR A 41 -3.74 -1.26 3.80
CA THR A 41 -2.59 -2.10 4.08
C THR A 41 -1.35 -1.27 4.34
N LEU A 42 -0.36 -1.83 5.06
CA LEU A 42 0.93 -1.17 5.27
C LEU A 42 1.61 -0.79 3.94
N THR A 43 1.53 -1.65 2.93
CA THR A 43 2.03 -1.36 1.57
C THR A 43 1.41 -0.10 0.98
N LYS A 44 0.07 0.03 1.09
CA LYS A 44 -0.66 1.19 0.58
C LYS A 44 -0.31 2.44 1.39
N PHE A 45 -0.18 2.31 2.71
CA PHE A 45 0.24 3.40 3.59
C PHE A 45 1.62 3.93 3.20
N ILE A 46 2.66 3.07 3.14
CA ILE A 46 4.02 3.46 2.76
C ILE A 46 4.04 4.14 1.37
N SER A 47 3.31 3.56 0.40
CA SER A 47 3.23 4.12 -0.95
C SER A 47 2.55 5.49 -0.97
N ALA A 48 1.50 5.69 -0.15
CA ALA A 48 0.75 6.95 -0.07
C ALA A 48 1.51 8.08 0.63
N LEU A 49 2.53 7.77 1.44
CA LEU A 49 3.39 8.79 2.06
C LEU A 49 4.15 9.64 1.05
N GLY A 50 4.26 9.22 -0.21
CA GLY A 50 4.96 9.94 -1.27
C GLY A 50 6.43 10.19 -0.95
N LEU A 51 7.10 9.19 -0.40
CA LEU A 51 8.52 9.27 -0.05
C LEU A 51 9.37 9.18 -1.34
N PRO A 52 10.45 9.98 -1.44
CA PRO A 52 11.32 9.98 -2.61
C PRO A 52 11.82 8.57 -2.94
N ARG A 53 11.64 8.13 -4.20
CA ARG A 53 12.06 6.82 -4.72
C ARG A 53 11.41 5.60 -4.04
N ILE A 54 10.44 5.78 -3.17
CA ILE A 54 9.67 4.74 -2.51
C ILE A 54 8.29 4.67 -3.17
N GLY A 55 8.22 3.99 -4.29
CA GLY A 55 6.96 3.73 -4.99
C GLY A 55 6.28 2.43 -4.52
N PRO A 56 5.15 2.06 -5.16
CA PRO A 56 4.38 0.87 -4.77
C PRO A 56 5.19 -0.43 -4.75
N GLU A 57 6.16 -0.57 -5.66
CA GLU A 57 7.03 -1.74 -5.71
C GLU A 57 7.93 -1.84 -4.48
N VAL A 58 8.63 -0.75 -4.15
CA VAL A 58 9.49 -0.71 -2.95
C VAL A 58 8.66 -0.84 -1.68
N ALA A 59 7.50 -0.19 -1.63
CA ALA A 59 6.57 -0.32 -0.50
C ALA A 59 6.13 -1.78 -0.30
N SER A 60 5.85 -2.51 -1.38
CA SER A 60 5.49 -3.94 -1.31
C SER A 60 6.66 -4.80 -0.81
N LEU A 61 7.89 -4.53 -1.28
CA LEU A 61 9.08 -5.24 -0.82
C LEU A 61 9.34 -4.98 0.67
N VAL A 62 9.21 -3.75 1.12
CA VAL A 62 9.36 -3.38 2.54
C VAL A 62 8.30 -4.07 3.38
N SER A 63 7.03 -4.05 2.95
CA SER A 63 5.92 -4.67 3.68
C SER A 63 5.94 -6.20 3.68
N SER A 64 6.80 -6.84 2.90
CA SER A 64 7.01 -8.29 2.98
C SER A 64 7.92 -8.73 4.14
N ASP A 65 8.72 -7.80 4.67
CA ASP A 65 9.64 -8.03 5.80
C ASP A 65 9.17 -7.30 7.08
N ILE A 66 8.46 -6.20 6.92
CA ILE A 66 7.94 -5.35 7.99
C ILE A 66 6.41 -5.47 8.01
N ASN A 67 5.88 -5.99 9.11
CA ASN A 67 4.47 -6.41 9.18
C ASN A 67 3.56 -5.38 9.86
N SER A 68 4.12 -4.43 10.61
CA SER A 68 3.33 -3.45 11.36
C SER A 68 3.86 -2.02 11.19
N PHE A 69 3.01 -1.06 11.55
CA PHE A 69 3.41 0.34 11.59
C PHE A 69 4.51 0.59 12.63
N ASP A 70 4.43 -0.08 13.76
CA ASP A 70 5.43 0.06 14.84
C ASP A 70 6.80 -0.41 14.38
N GLU A 71 6.89 -1.58 13.73
CA GLU A 71 8.14 -2.05 13.12
C GLU A 71 8.68 -1.08 12.05
N LEU A 72 7.79 -0.45 11.26
CA LEU A 72 8.21 0.57 10.30
C LEU A 72 8.86 1.77 11.00
N MET A 73 8.29 2.21 12.11
CA MET A 73 8.82 3.34 12.87
C MET A 73 10.09 3.00 13.64
N GLU A 74 10.25 1.77 14.11
CA GLU A 74 11.49 1.27 14.73
C GLU A 74 12.71 1.40 13.81
N LEU A 75 12.54 1.35 12.49
CA LEU A 75 13.63 1.61 11.54
C LEU A 75 14.28 2.98 11.74
N THR A 76 13.57 3.94 12.33
CA THR A 76 14.11 5.29 12.57
C THR A 76 14.98 5.36 13.84
N GLU A 77 14.91 4.37 14.72
CA GLU A 77 15.56 4.39 16.02
C GLU A 77 16.99 3.83 15.98
N GLN A 78 17.20 2.77 15.20
CA GLN A 78 18.48 2.08 15.07
C GLN A 78 18.94 2.02 13.62
N ARG A 79 19.35 3.17 13.08
CA ARG A 79 19.67 3.36 11.65
C ARG A 79 20.56 2.25 11.07
N GLU A 80 21.67 1.92 11.75
CA GLU A 80 22.64 0.96 11.21
C GLU A 80 22.04 -0.46 11.11
N SER A 81 21.30 -0.87 12.12
CA SER A 81 20.58 -2.14 12.14
C SER A 81 19.47 -2.18 11.08
N ALA A 82 18.72 -1.08 10.95
CA ALA A 82 17.66 -0.93 9.97
C ALA A 82 18.18 -1.01 8.53
N VAL A 83 19.28 -0.33 8.21
CA VAL A 83 19.92 -0.43 6.87
C VAL A 83 20.32 -1.87 6.60
N LYS A 84 20.99 -2.54 7.56
CA LYS A 84 21.39 -3.96 7.40
C LYS A 84 20.20 -4.91 7.20
N ARG A 85 19.06 -4.61 7.84
CA ARG A 85 17.81 -5.37 7.65
C ARG A 85 17.25 -5.16 6.24
N LEU A 86 17.07 -3.91 5.84
CA LEU A 86 16.47 -3.55 4.55
C LEU A 86 17.28 -4.03 3.33
N VAL A 87 18.62 -3.98 3.41
CA VAL A 87 19.49 -4.44 2.31
C VAL A 87 19.43 -5.95 2.08
N LYS A 88 18.96 -6.73 3.06
CA LYS A 88 18.71 -8.17 2.86
C LYS A 88 17.50 -8.44 1.97
N ILE A 89 16.60 -7.48 1.84
CA ILE A 89 15.45 -7.59 0.95
C ILE A 89 15.95 -7.48 -0.48
N GLU A 90 15.66 -8.49 -1.29
CA GLU A 90 16.05 -8.49 -2.70
C GLU A 90 15.56 -7.20 -3.39
N ARG A 91 16.43 -6.58 -4.20
CA ARG A 91 16.18 -5.34 -4.96
C ARG A 91 16.15 -4.05 -4.11
N ILE A 92 16.40 -4.11 -2.80
CA ILE A 92 16.60 -2.93 -1.96
C ILE A 92 18.10 -2.77 -1.70
N GLY A 93 18.72 -1.76 -2.33
CA GLY A 93 20.11 -1.39 -2.09
C GLY A 93 20.25 -0.35 -0.97
N GLU A 94 21.48 -0.12 -0.50
CA GLU A 94 21.80 0.83 0.58
C GLU A 94 21.22 2.24 0.34
N THR A 95 21.25 2.72 -0.91
CA THR A 95 20.70 4.04 -1.27
C THR A 95 19.21 4.14 -0.96
N VAL A 96 18.43 3.11 -1.34
CA VAL A 96 16.98 3.07 -1.10
C VAL A 96 16.68 2.89 0.39
N ALA A 97 17.45 2.02 1.08
CA ALA A 97 17.32 1.80 2.50
C ALA A 97 17.57 3.09 3.30
N ASN A 98 18.67 3.79 2.99
CA ASN A 98 18.98 5.07 3.64
C ASN A 98 17.92 6.14 3.35
N LEU A 99 17.46 6.28 2.11
CA LEU A 99 16.41 7.23 1.74
C LEU A 99 15.08 6.94 2.46
N LEU A 100 14.72 5.68 2.61
CA LEU A 100 13.52 5.30 3.36
C LEU A 100 13.64 5.75 4.82
N ILE A 101 14.73 5.37 5.50
CA ILE A 101 14.96 5.69 6.91
C ILE A 101 15.03 7.20 7.13
N ASP A 102 15.76 7.93 6.28
CA ASP A 102 15.86 9.40 6.36
C ASP A 102 14.51 10.07 6.15
N SER A 103 13.74 9.59 5.17
CA SER A 103 12.41 10.13 4.88
C SER A 103 11.43 9.88 6.02
N LEU A 104 11.46 8.69 6.62
CA LEU A 104 10.65 8.36 7.80
C LEU A 104 11.04 9.23 8.99
N SER A 105 12.35 9.36 9.26
CA SER A 105 12.87 10.16 10.39
C SER A 105 12.52 11.64 10.24
N ASN A 106 12.73 12.21 9.06
CA ASN A 106 12.50 13.64 8.81
C ASN A 106 11.00 14.01 8.81
N ARG A 107 10.12 13.05 8.60
CA ARG A 107 8.67 13.25 8.54
C ARG A 107 7.92 12.52 9.64
N LYS A 108 8.62 12.07 10.68
CA LYS A 108 8.08 11.23 11.76
C LYS A 108 6.77 11.79 12.34
N GLU A 109 6.74 13.07 12.71
CA GLU A 109 5.55 13.71 13.29
C GLU A 109 4.36 13.71 12.32
N ALA A 110 4.60 14.06 11.05
CA ALA A 110 3.55 14.05 10.04
C ALA A 110 3.03 12.63 9.76
N ILE A 111 3.91 11.63 9.77
CA ILE A 111 3.56 10.22 9.56
C ILE A 111 2.71 9.72 10.74
N LEU A 112 3.07 10.04 11.96
CA LEU A 112 2.30 9.71 13.16
C LEU A 112 0.91 10.39 13.13
N ASP A 113 0.83 11.66 12.71
CA ASP A 113 -0.44 12.37 12.57
C ASP A 113 -1.34 11.71 11.50
N ILE A 114 -0.78 11.29 10.35
CA ILE A 114 -1.53 10.54 9.33
C ILE A 114 -1.98 9.18 9.89
N HIS A 115 -1.10 8.45 10.54
CA HIS A 115 -1.42 7.14 11.14
C HIS A 115 -2.55 7.24 12.15
N SER A 116 -2.62 8.33 12.94
CA SER A 116 -3.74 8.56 13.87
C SER A 116 -5.12 8.71 13.20
N GLN A 117 -5.17 8.92 11.88
CA GLN A 117 -6.40 9.13 11.10
C GLN A 117 -6.78 7.91 10.25
N VAL A 118 -5.91 6.92 10.14
CA VAL A 118 -6.11 5.73 9.31
C VAL A 118 -5.89 4.46 10.13
N GLU A 119 -6.52 3.38 9.74
CA GLU A 119 -6.33 2.06 10.32
C GLU A 119 -5.49 1.21 9.35
N ILE A 120 -4.32 0.78 9.81
CA ILE A 120 -3.49 -0.14 9.04
C ILE A 120 -3.98 -1.55 9.33
N ILE A 121 -4.71 -2.11 8.37
CA ILE A 121 -5.15 -3.49 8.43
C ILE A 121 -3.96 -4.40 8.07
N GLU A 122 -3.68 -5.35 8.93
CA GLU A 122 -2.84 -6.47 8.57
C GLU A 122 -3.56 -7.23 7.44
N VAL A 123 -3.01 -7.19 6.24
CA VAL A 123 -3.31 -8.26 5.32
C VAL A 123 -2.58 -9.44 5.93
N GLU A 124 -3.30 -10.36 6.55
CA GLU A 124 -2.78 -11.70 6.69
C GLU A 124 -2.19 -12.00 5.31
N SER A 125 -0.86 -11.92 5.22
CA SER A 125 -0.18 -12.52 4.09
C SER A 125 -0.71 -13.93 4.12
N SER A 126 -1.64 -14.22 3.23
CA SER A 126 -2.11 -15.56 2.98
C SER A 126 -0.93 -16.31 2.34
N SER A 127 0.10 -16.50 3.16
CA SER A 127 1.01 -17.63 3.11
C SER A 127 0.31 -18.86 3.70
N GLU A 128 -1.01 -18.90 3.67
CA GLU A 128 -1.66 -20.18 3.51
C GLU A 128 -1.20 -20.63 2.14
N ILE A 129 -0.34 -21.64 2.17
CA ILE A 129 -0.01 -22.45 1.02
C ILE A 129 -1.36 -22.87 0.44
N GLY A 130 -1.91 -22.00 -0.40
CA GLY A 130 -3.18 -22.26 -1.06
C GLY A 130 -2.98 -23.41 -2.04
N PRO A 131 -4.04 -24.09 -2.45
CA PRO A 131 -3.94 -25.22 -3.38
C PRO A 131 -3.25 -24.86 -4.71
N LEU A 132 -3.05 -23.57 -4.98
CA LEU A 132 -2.41 -23.04 -6.20
C LEU A 132 -1.09 -22.31 -5.91
N ASP A 133 -0.47 -22.54 -4.75
CA ASP A 133 0.81 -21.90 -4.42
C ASP A 133 1.91 -22.32 -5.40
N GLY A 134 2.69 -21.32 -5.83
CA GLY A 134 3.74 -21.49 -6.84
C GLY A 134 3.25 -21.56 -8.27
N VAL A 135 1.93 -21.67 -8.52
CA VAL A 135 1.36 -21.75 -9.87
C VAL A 135 1.20 -20.36 -10.48
N THR A 136 1.55 -20.23 -11.75
CA THR A 136 1.52 -18.96 -12.50
C THR A 136 0.43 -18.97 -13.56
N PHE A 137 -0.47 -17.99 -13.50
CA PHE A 137 -1.58 -17.83 -14.44
C PHE A 137 -1.40 -16.59 -15.31
N CYS A 138 -1.73 -16.71 -16.59
CA CYS A 138 -1.94 -15.56 -17.48
C CYS A 138 -3.41 -15.55 -17.91
N ILE A 139 -4.09 -14.42 -17.69
CA ILE A 139 -5.50 -14.27 -18.03
C ILE A 139 -5.62 -13.54 -19.37
N THR A 140 -6.21 -14.19 -20.38
CA THR A 140 -6.38 -13.63 -21.74
C THR A 140 -7.79 -13.95 -22.27
N GLY A 141 -8.19 -13.28 -23.32
CA GLY A 141 -9.48 -13.54 -23.97
C GLY A 141 -10.70 -12.92 -23.31
N ALA A 142 -11.90 -13.33 -23.75
CA ALA A 142 -13.19 -12.93 -23.21
C ALA A 142 -13.60 -13.90 -22.11
N LEU A 143 -13.82 -13.40 -20.92
CA LEU A 143 -14.14 -14.16 -19.73
C LEU A 143 -15.60 -13.96 -19.33
N SER A 144 -16.19 -14.95 -18.64
CA SER A 144 -17.56 -14.88 -18.12
C SER A 144 -17.73 -13.93 -16.93
N ARG A 145 -16.63 -13.55 -16.27
CA ARG A 145 -16.56 -12.58 -15.16
C ARG A 145 -15.50 -11.53 -15.39
N PRO A 146 -15.58 -10.36 -14.73
CA PRO A 146 -14.56 -9.31 -14.83
C PRO A 146 -13.15 -9.87 -14.51
N ARG A 147 -12.18 -9.56 -15.38
CA ARG A 147 -10.79 -10.04 -15.24
C ARG A 147 -10.20 -9.77 -13.85
N LYS A 148 -10.56 -8.64 -13.22
CA LYS A 148 -10.13 -8.30 -11.86
C LYS A 148 -10.63 -9.29 -10.80
N GLU A 149 -11.88 -9.72 -10.90
CA GLU A 149 -12.47 -10.68 -9.95
C GLU A 149 -11.81 -12.05 -10.06
N ILE A 150 -11.58 -12.52 -11.28
CA ILE A 150 -10.88 -13.79 -11.52
C ILE A 150 -9.44 -13.72 -11.02
N ALA A 151 -8.74 -12.60 -11.29
CA ALA A 151 -7.38 -12.40 -10.81
C ALA A 151 -7.29 -12.39 -9.27
N LEU A 152 -8.27 -11.77 -8.59
CA LEU A 152 -8.35 -11.78 -7.13
C LEU A 152 -8.62 -13.18 -6.60
N SER A 153 -9.56 -13.93 -7.20
CA SER A 153 -9.88 -15.30 -6.81
C SER A 153 -8.69 -16.26 -6.98
N ILE A 154 -7.89 -16.09 -8.04
CA ILE A 154 -6.68 -16.89 -8.28
C ILE A 154 -5.60 -16.53 -7.26
N LYS A 155 -5.40 -15.24 -6.99
CA LYS A 155 -4.41 -14.77 -6.00
C LYS A 155 -4.76 -15.18 -4.57
N SER A 156 -6.04 -15.18 -4.19
CA SER A 156 -6.48 -15.64 -2.86
C SER A 156 -6.24 -17.12 -2.61
N GLN A 157 -5.93 -17.90 -3.65
CA GLN A 157 -5.55 -19.31 -3.56
C GLN A 157 -4.02 -19.53 -3.63
N GLY A 158 -3.21 -18.46 -3.51
CA GLY A 158 -1.74 -18.53 -3.48
C GLY A 158 -1.06 -18.43 -4.84
N ALA A 159 -1.81 -18.35 -5.96
CA ALA A 159 -1.22 -18.32 -7.31
C ALA A 159 -0.75 -16.92 -7.74
N LYS A 160 0.21 -16.88 -8.66
CA LYS A 160 0.68 -15.66 -9.31
C LYS A 160 -0.07 -15.40 -10.60
N VAL A 161 -0.54 -14.16 -10.80
CA VAL A 161 -1.17 -13.72 -12.06
C VAL A 161 -0.21 -12.77 -12.78
N VAL A 162 0.17 -13.14 -14.00
CA VAL A 162 1.07 -12.37 -14.86
C VAL A 162 0.33 -11.78 -16.06
N SER A 163 0.88 -10.72 -16.65
CA SER A 163 0.28 -10.00 -17.77
C SER A 163 0.71 -10.51 -19.14
N SER A 164 1.72 -11.36 -19.19
CA SER A 164 2.28 -11.89 -20.46
C SER A 164 2.60 -13.37 -20.35
N VAL A 165 2.50 -14.04 -21.49
CA VAL A 165 2.86 -15.46 -21.63
C VAL A 165 4.39 -15.59 -21.66
N SER A 166 4.94 -16.48 -20.84
CA SER A 166 6.37 -16.81 -20.80
C SER A 166 6.56 -18.32 -20.68
N SER A 167 7.80 -18.78 -20.85
CA SER A 167 8.15 -20.22 -20.69
C SER A 167 7.96 -20.73 -19.25
N LYS A 168 7.69 -19.85 -18.30
CA LYS A 168 7.43 -20.17 -16.88
C LYS A 168 5.93 -20.08 -16.52
N LEU A 169 5.06 -20.00 -17.52
CA LEU A 169 3.62 -19.94 -17.32
C LEU A 169 3.06 -21.35 -17.20
N ASP A 170 2.29 -21.60 -16.12
CA ASP A 170 1.66 -22.91 -15.90
C ASP A 170 0.29 -22.98 -16.58
N TYR A 171 -0.51 -21.92 -16.48
CA TYR A 171 -1.87 -21.91 -17.02
C TYR A 171 -2.19 -20.61 -17.78
N LEU A 172 -2.83 -20.78 -18.92
CA LEU A 172 -3.41 -19.71 -19.74
C LEU A 172 -4.96 -19.81 -19.66
N VAL A 173 -5.61 -18.77 -19.15
CA VAL A 173 -7.06 -18.70 -18.94
C VAL A 173 -7.67 -17.55 -19.73
#